data_2a09461457877b8aae8e4583898141d0
#
_entry.id   2a09461457877b8aae8e4583898141d0
#
_cell.length_a   1.000
_cell.length_b   1.000
_cell.length_c   1.000
_cell.angle_alpha   90.00
_cell.angle_beta   90.00
_cell.angle_gamma   90.00
#
_symmetry.space_group_name_H-M   'P 1'
#
loop_
_entity.id
_entity.type
_entity.pdbx_description
1 polymer ?
#
loop_
_entity_poly.entity_id
_entity_poly.type
_entity_poly.pdbx_seq_one_letter_code
_entity_poly.pdbx_strand_id
1 'polypeptide(L)'
;TKRDLKPVIKLQDEVNKTLLHDEYYYPTDERTIQECLDGDYILLGVYNKDKLIAASFAFEGGLFFSKPITDWMEIPGNKIMCHEFVVVDMEYRGNGIQKRFMDATIREARQMGYDTIWCCAHPNNTPSVCSIESTGYKFADQFVVDGWPRNVYYRSTSIQR
;
A
#
# COMPACT_ATOMS: atom_id res chain seq x y z
N THR A 1 2.62 -10.59 12.49
CA THR A 1 3.17 -11.84 13.06
C THR A 1 2.67 -13.06 12.28
N LYS A 2 3.33 -14.21 12.39
CA LYS A 2 2.87 -15.49 11.76
C LYS A 2 1.40 -15.84 12.05
N ARG A 3 0.85 -15.34 13.16
CA ARG A 3 -0.56 -15.53 13.52
C ARG A 3 -1.52 -14.74 12.64
N ASP A 4 -1.04 -13.70 11.96
CA ASP A 4 -1.87 -12.80 11.17
C ASP A 4 -1.96 -13.22 9.70
N LEU A 5 -1.15 -14.18 9.23
CA LEU A 5 -1.12 -14.61 7.82
C LEU A 5 -2.51 -15.03 7.33
N LYS A 6 -3.15 -16.00 8.00
CA LYS A 6 -4.48 -16.47 7.59
C LYS A 6 -5.54 -15.37 7.64
N PRO A 7 -5.63 -14.53 8.69
CA PRO A 7 -6.52 -13.37 8.71
C PRO A 7 -6.28 -12.40 7.54
N VAL A 8 -5.03 -12.12 7.19
CA VAL A 8 -4.69 -11.21 6.08
C VAL A 8 -5.10 -11.79 4.74
N ILE A 9 -4.76 -13.06 4.45
CA ILE A 9 -5.16 -13.74 3.21
C ILE A 9 -6.69 -13.75 3.10
N LYS A 10 -7.39 -14.14 4.16
CA LYS A 10 -8.85 -14.15 4.18
C LYS A 10 -9.44 -12.78 3.88
N LEU A 11 -8.91 -11.73 4.52
CA LEU A 11 -9.36 -10.36 4.27
C LEU A 11 -9.11 -9.94 2.82
N GLN A 12 -7.93 -10.24 2.26
CA GLN A 12 -7.62 -9.97 0.86
C GLN A 12 -8.61 -10.65 -0.09
N ASP A 13 -8.88 -11.95 0.13
CA ASP A 13 -9.82 -12.72 -0.69
C ASP A 13 -11.25 -12.18 -0.60
N GLU A 14 -11.70 -11.79 0.59
CA GLU A 14 -13.01 -11.17 0.80
C GLU A 14 -13.11 -9.83 0.08
N VAL A 15 -12.07 -9.00 0.17
CA VAL A 15 -11.99 -7.70 -0.52
C VAL A 15 -12.02 -7.90 -2.02
N ASN A 16 -11.21 -8.82 -2.54
CA ASN A 16 -11.11 -9.07 -3.98
C ASN A 16 -12.45 -9.51 -4.59
N LYS A 17 -13.20 -10.37 -3.90
CA LYS A 17 -14.55 -10.80 -4.33
C LYS A 17 -15.60 -9.67 -4.36
N THR A 18 -15.34 -8.56 -3.69
CA THR A 18 -16.26 -7.42 -3.59
C THR A 18 -15.90 -6.26 -4.52
N LEU A 19 -14.82 -6.39 -5.29
CA LEU A 19 -14.45 -5.38 -6.27
C LEU A 19 -15.40 -5.42 -7.46
N LEU A 20 -15.75 -4.23 -7.95
CA LEU A 20 -16.56 -4.08 -9.16
C LEU A 20 -15.75 -4.40 -10.43
N HIS A 21 -14.44 -4.30 -10.32
CA HIS A 21 -13.49 -4.47 -11.40
C HIS A 21 -12.23 -5.15 -10.87
N ASP A 22 -11.88 -6.32 -11.39
CA ASP A 22 -10.74 -7.12 -10.96
C ASP A 22 -9.42 -6.38 -11.13
N GLU A 23 -9.32 -5.48 -12.14
CA GLU A 23 -8.14 -4.68 -12.43
C GLU A 23 -7.80 -3.63 -11.36
N TYR A 24 -8.72 -3.32 -10.44
CA TYR A 24 -8.49 -2.30 -9.39
C TYR A 24 -7.53 -2.73 -8.31
N TYR A 25 -7.37 -4.02 -8.12
CA TYR A 25 -6.50 -4.57 -7.10
C TYR A 25 -5.69 -5.73 -7.67
N TYR A 26 -4.40 -5.76 -7.39
CA TYR A 26 -3.51 -6.86 -7.71
C TYR A 26 -3.23 -7.64 -6.42
N PRO A 27 -3.77 -8.87 -6.26
CA PRO A 27 -3.59 -9.62 -5.03
C PRO A 27 -2.12 -9.95 -4.78
N THR A 28 -1.68 -9.70 -3.56
CA THR A 28 -0.34 -10.10 -3.11
C THR A 28 -0.35 -11.59 -2.77
N ASP A 29 0.62 -12.33 -3.27
CA ASP A 29 0.71 -13.77 -3.02
C ASP A 29 1.05 -14.09 -1.56
N GLU A 30 0.69 -15.31 -1.12
CA GLU A 30 0.85 -15.75 0.27
C GLU A 30 2.30 -15.68 0.75
N ARG A 31 3.25 -16.01 -0.12
CA ARG A 31 4.68 -15.98 0.22
C ARG A 31 5.13 -14.54 0.51
N THR A 32 4.76 -13.59 -0.35
CA THR A 32 5.08 -12.18 -0.16
C THR A 32 4.45 -11.63 1.10
N ILE A 33 3.18 -11.98 1.39
CA ILE A 33 2.52 -11.60 2.65
C ILE A 33 3.29 -12.17 3.85
N GLN A 34 3.72 -13.44 3.79
CA GLN A 34 4.48 -14.07 4.86
C GLN A 34 5.84 -13.39 5.07
N GLU A 35 6.55 -13.09 3.98
CA GLU A 35 7.83 -12.36 4.03
C GLU A 35 7.65 -10.97 4.67
N CYS A 36 6.55 -10.28 4.34
CA CYS A 36 6.19 -9.01 5.00
C CYS A 36 5.95 -9.18 6.50
N LEU A 37 5.28 -10.26 6.92
CA LEU A 37 4.97 -10.49 8.34
C LEU A 37 6.20 -10.93 9.17
N ASP A 38 7.21 -11.48 8.53
CA ASP A 38 8.44 -11.96 9.17
C ASP A 38 9.59 -10.92 9.14
N GLY A 39 9.48 -9.88 8.31
CA GLY A 39 10.50 -8.85 8.12
C GLY A 39 10.35 -7.63 9.04
N ASP A 40 11.35 -6.73 8.97
CA ASP A 40 11.35 -5.43 9.68
C ASP A 40 10.62 -4.36 8.85
N TYR A 41 9.32 -4.58 8.63
CA TYR A 41 8.47 -3.73 7.81
C TYR A 41 7.43 -3.00 8.64
N ILE A 42 6.77 -2.01 8.02
CA ILE A 42 5.63 -1.35 8.65
C ILE A 42 4.39 -2.18 8.39
N LEU A 43 3.85 -2.78 9.43
CA LEU A 43 2.65 -3.61 9.41
C LEU A 43 1.57 -2.96 10.26
N LEU A 44 0.45 -2.62 9.64
CA LEU A 44 -0.68 -2.00 10.31
C LEU A 44 -1.92 -2.87 10.13
N GLY A 45 -2.67 -3.06 11.21
CA GLY A 45 -3.92 -3.79 11.19
C GLY A 45 -4.98 -3.11 12.04
N VAL A 46 -6.23 -3.21 11.62
CA VAL A 46 -7.40 -2.80 12.41
C VAL A 46 -8.26 -4.02 12.68
N TYR A 47 -8.58 -4.24 13.94
CA TYR A 47 -9.46 -5.30 14.39
C TYR A 47 -10.78 -4.74 14.92
N ASN A 48 -11.88 -5.38 14.57
CA ASN A 48 -13.16 -5.24 15.27
C ASN A 48 -13.38 -6.55 16.04
N LYS A 49 -13.24 -6.50 17.36
CA LYS A 49 -13.13 -7.69 18.22
C LYS A 49 -12.00 -8.60 17.71
N ASP A 50 -12.33 -9.81 17.32
CA ASP A 50 -11.36 -10.80 16.82
C ASP A 50 -11.25 -10.86 15.28
N LYS A 51 -12.01 -10.02 14.56
CA LYS A 51 -11.98 -9.96 13.09
C LYS A 51 -11.01 -8.89 12.63
N LEU A 52 -10.01 -9.26 11.82
CA LEU A 52 -9.19 -8.29 11.08
C LEU A 52 -10.07 -7.67 9.99
N ILE A 53 -10.25 -6.34 10.01
CA ILE A 53 -11.11 -5.59 9.10
C ILE A 53 -10.33 -4.70 8.13
N ALA A 54 -9.06 -4.44 8.41
CA ALA A 54 -8.18 -3.74 7.51
C ALA A 54 -6.73 -4.11 7.79
N ALA A 55 -5.90 -4.13 6.73
CA ALA A 55 -4.47 -4.36 6.83
C ALA A 55 -3.71 -3.50 5.81
N SER A 56 -2.46 -3.16 6.16
CA SER A 56 -1.58 -2.36 5.33
C SER A 56 -0.14 -2.76 5.58
N PHE A 57 0.65 -2.88 4.50
CA PHE A 57 2.06 -3.21 4.54
C PHE A 57 2.87 -2.20 3.77
N ALA A 58 4.05 -1.84 4.31
CA ALA A 58 5.04 -1.07 3.62
C ALA A 58 6.44 -1.59 3.93
N PHE A 59 7.33 -1.60 2.94
CA PHE A 59 8.67 -2.17 3.02
C PHE A 59 9.69 -1.39 2.19
N GLU A 60 10.98 -1.64 2.47
CA GLU A 60 12.09 -0.92 1.87
C GLU A 60 12.15 -1.09 0.36
N GLY A 61 12.39 0.00 -0.35
CA GLY A 61 12.70 0.08 -1.77
C GLY A 61 11.51 -0.17 -2.67
N GLY A 62 10.79 -1.22 -2.39
CA GLY A 62 9.75 -1.72 -3.27
C GLY A 62 10.31 -2.27 -4.56
N LEU A 63 10.16 -3.57 -4.73
CA LEU A 63 10.39 -4.20 -6.01
C LEU A 63 9.10 -4.12 -6.80
N PHE A 64 9.16 -3.42 -7.92
CA PHE A 64 8.10 -3.45 -8.88
C PHE A 64 8.43 -4.55 -9.90
N PHE A 65 7.69 -5.67 -9.89
CA PHE A 65 7.99 -6.85 -10.71
C PHE A 65 9.48 -7.26 -10.66
N SER A 66 10.00 -7.46 -9.46
CA SER A 66 11.40 -7.87 -9.22
C SER A 66 12.47 -6.86 -9.64
N LYS A 67 12.08 -5.61 -9.97
CA LYS A 67 13.02 -4.51 -10.23
C LYS A 67 12.74 -3.34 -9.30
N PRO A 68 13.77 -2.63 -8.84
CA PRO A 68 13.58 -1.39 -8.09
C PRO A 68 12.71 -0.41 -8.89
N ILE A 69 11.80 0.28 -8.20
CA ILE A 69 10.95 1.29 -8.84
C ILE A 69 11.78 2.39 -9.51
N THR A 70 12.96 2.69 -8.96
CA THR A 70 13.92 3.65 -9.51
C THR A 70 14.45 3.29 -10.88
N ASP A 71 14.38 2.01 -11.27
CA ASP A 71 14.76 1.56 -12.62
C ASP A 71 13.69 1.90 -13.67
N TRP A 72 12.48 2.26 -13.21
CA TRP A 72 11.34 2.55 -14.05
C TRP A 72 11.03 4.05 -14.11
N MET A 73 11.32 4.78 -13.05
CA MET A 73 11.06 6.20 -12.95
C MET A 73 11.93 6.87 -11.89
N GLU A 74 12.11 8.18 -12.03
CA GLU A 74 12.82 8.99 -11.04
C GLU A 74 11.90 9.33 -9.86
N ILE A 75 12.13 8.65 -8.74
CA ILE A 75 11.52 8.99 -7.46
C ILE A 75 12.59 9.63 -6.58
N PRO A 76 12.37 10.87 -6.10
CA PRO A 76 13.38 11.58 -5.32
C PRO A 76 13.60 10.91 -3.95
N GLY A 77 14.85 10.86 -3.50
CA GLY A 77 15.27 10.33 -2.20
C GLY A 77 16.29 9.21 -2.32
N ASN A 78 17.07 9.03 -1.26
CA ASN A 78 18.12 8.02 -1.20
C ASN A 78 17.66 6.73 -0.51
N LYS A 79 16.69 6.85 0.40
CA LYS A 79 16.10 5.74 1.13
C LYS A 79 14.60 5.74 0.91
N ILE A 80 14.13 4.83 0.08
CA ILE A 80 12.77 4.79 -0.46
C ILE A 80 12.01 3.60 0.11
N MET A 81 10.76 3.82 0.49
CA MET A 81 9.82 2.79 0.96
C MET A 81 8.65 2.64 -0.01
N CYS A 82 8.20 1.41 -0.23
CA CYS A 82 6.97 1.10 -0.94
C CYS A 82 5.82 0.88 0.04
N HIS A 83 4.70 1.55 -0.18
CA HIS A 83 3.44 1.24 0.46
C HIS A 83 2.65 0.30 -0.46
N GLU A 84 2.92 -1.00 -0.32
CA GLU A 84 2.53 -2.03 -1.29
C GLU A 84 1.09 -2.47 -1.16
N PHE A 85 0.60 -2.62 0.06
CA PHE A 85 -0.63 -3.33 0.33
C PHE A 85 -1.54 -2.51 1.25
N VAL A 86 -2.74 -2.22 0.79
CA VAL A 86 -3.81 -1.67 1.63
C VAL A 86 -5.14 -2.33 1.27
N VAL A 87 -5.72 -3.04 2.20
CA VAL A 87 -7.06 -3.63 2.07
C VAL A 87 -7.94 -3.21 3.23
N VAL A 88 -9.21 -2.94 2.91
CA VAL A 88 -10.25 -2.58 3.89
C VAL A 88 -11.51 -3.36 3.55
N ASP A 89 -12.02 -4.09 4.52
CA ASP A 89 -13.28 -4.81 4.44
C ASP A 89 -14.40 -3.86 3.96
N MET A 90 -15.22 -4.33 3.03
CA MET A 90 -16.25 -3.52 2.36
C MET A 90 -17.20 -2.83 3.33
N GLU A 91 -17.58 -3.50 4.42
CA GLU A 91 -18.49 -2.95 5.44
C GLU A 91 -17.88 -1.76 6.20
N TYR A 92 -16.54 -1.63 6.18
CA TYR A 92 -15.81 -0.59 6.90
C TYR A 92 -15.21 0.49 5.99
N ARG A 93 -15.47 0.41 4.67
CA ARG A 93 -15.06 1.46 3.73
C ARG A 93 -15.79 2.78 4.01
N GLY A 94 -15.27 3.87 3.48
CA GLY A 94 -15.84 5.21 3.71
C GLY A 94 -15.51 5.83 5.08
N ASN A 95 -14.84 5.10 5.99
CA ASN A 95 -14.46 5.58 7.33
C ASN A 95 -13.03 6.14 7.42
N GLY A 96 -12.38 6.39 6.28
CA GLY A 96 -11.04 6.98 6.22
C GLY A 96 -9.91 6.06 6.71
N ILE A 97 -10.13 4.73 6.81
CA ILE A 97 -9.12 3.78 7.32
C ILE A 97 -7.87 3.80 6.43
N GLN A 98 -8.03 3.74 5.10
CA GLN A 98 -6.90 3.80 4.17
C GLN A 98 -6.05 5.06 4.40
N LYS A 99 -6.69 6.22 4.50
CA LYS A 99 -6.00 7.48 4.79
C LYS A 99 -5.21 7.44 6.10
N ARG A 100 -5.81 6.88 7.17
CA ARG A 100 -5.13 6.73 8.47
C ARG A 100 -3.92 5.80 8.37
N PHE A 101 -4.01 4.72 7.59
CA PHE A 101 -2.88 3.85 7.33
C PHE A 101 -1.76 4.61 6.60
N MET A 102 -2.08 5.36 5.55
CA MET A 102 -1.08 6.15 4.81
C MET A 102 -0.39 7.17 5.71
N ASP A 103 -1.14 7.92 6.52
CA ASP A 103 -0.59 8.88 7.47
C ASP A 103 0.29 8.20 8.54
N ALA A 104 -0.11 7.02 9.03
CA ALA A 104 0.68 6.25 9.99
C ALA A 104 1.97 5.73 9.35
N THR A 105 1.87 5.14 8.16
CA THR A 105 3.03 4.63 7.42
C THR A 105 4.06 5.73 7.15
N ILE A 106 3.63 6.93 6.77
CA ILE A 106 4.52 8.07 6.55
C ILE A 106 5.26 8.46 7.83
N ARG A 107 4.59 8.46 9.00
CA ARG A 107 5.23 8.75 10.28
C ARG A 107 6.28 7.72 10.65
N GLU A 108 5.94 6.44 10.54
CA GLU A 108 6.85 5.33 10.85
C GLU A 108 8.03 5.31 9.88
N ALA A 109 7.79 5.44 8.57
CA ALA A 109 8.84 5.52 7.56
C ALA A 109 9.85 6.63 7.87
N ARG A 110 9.36 7.80 8.29
CA ARG A 110 10.24 8.91 8.73
C ARG A 110 11.09 8.53 9.93
N GLN A 111 10.51 7.89 10.95
CA GLN A 111 11.25 7.46 12.16
C GLN A 111 12.33 6.43 11.82
N MET A 112 12.08 5.58 10.81
CA MET A 112 13.03 4.61 10.27
C MET A 112 14.06 5.25 9.33
N GLY A 113 13.97 6.56 9.08
CA GLY A 113 14.94 7.32 8.25
C GLY A 113 14.72 7.18 6.74
N TYR A 114 13.53 6.83 6.29
CA TYR A 114 13.18 6.87 4.87
C TYR A 114 12.86 8.29 4.42
N ASP A 115 13.37 8.69 3.25
CA ASP A 115 13.19 10.02 2.68
C ASP A 115 11.90 10.15 1.92
N THR A 116 11.51 9.08 1.24
CA THR A 116 10.38 9.04 0.31
C THR A 116 9.61 7.74 0.47
N ILE A 117 8.31 7.83 0.31
CA ILE A 117 7.41 6.69 0.21
C ILE A 117 6.63 6.80 -1.10
N TRP A 118 6.43 5.67 -1.77
CA TRP A 118 5.65 5.58 -2.98
C TRP A 118 4.59 4.49 -2.90
N CYS A 119 3.59 4.59 -3.77
CA CYS A 119 2.55 3.57 -3.95
C CYS A 119 2.00 3.63 -5.37
N CYS A 120 1.21 2.66 -5.75
CA CYS A 120 0.49 2.69 -7.02
C CYS A 120 -1.01 2.38 -6.84
N ALA A 121 -1.80 2.82 -7.83
CA ALA A 121 -3.21 2.49 -7.92
C ALA A 121 -3.67 2.47 -9.38
N HIS A 122 -4.70 1.67 -9.67
CA HIS A 122 -5.39 1.78 -10.96
C HIS A 122 -6.02 3.16 -11.10
N PRO A 123 -5.86 3.88 -12.25
CA PRO A 123 -6.34 5.26 -12.39
C PRO A 123 -7.85 5.41 -12.17
N ASN A 124 -8.65 4.41 -12.52
CA ASN A 124 -10.10 4.41 -12.34
C ASN A 124 -10.55 3.96 -10.94
N ASN A 125 -9.63 3.53 -10.06
CA ASN A 125 -9.95 3.26 -8.67
C ASN A 125 -10.03 4.57 -7.87
N THR A 126 -11.06 5.37 -8.17
CA THR A 126 -11.26 6.69 -7.59
C THR A 126 -11.17 6.75 -6.06
N PRO A 127 -11.76 5.81 -5.30
CA PRO A 127 -11.62 5.83 -3.84
C PRO A 127 -10.17 5.72 -3.37
N SER A 128 -9.37 4.88 -4.01
CA SER A 128 -7.94 4.73 -3.69
C SER A 128 -7.15 5.97 -4.09
N VAL A 129 -7.33 6.45 -5.32
CA VAL A 129 -6.68 7.67 -5.83
C VAL A 129 -6.96 8.86 -4.93
N CYS A 130 -8.23 9.11 -4.59
CA CYS A 130 -8.61 10.21 -3.70
C CYS A 130 -7.96 10.07 -2.30
N SER A 131 -7.86 8.85 -1.76
CA SER A 131 -7.18 8.62 -0.47
C SER A 131 -5.70 8.94 -0.56
N ILE A 132 -5.02 8.49 -1.62
CA ILE A 132 -3.60 8.74 -1.90
C ILE A 132 -3.33 10.24 -2.00
N GLU A 133 -4.03 10.93 -2.88
CA GLU A 133 -3.84 12.36 -3.13
C GLU A 133 -4.17 13.22 -1.91
N SER A 134 -5.24 12.88 -1.16
CA SER A 134 -5.64 13.60 0.05
C SER A 134 -4.62 13.50 1.20
N THR A 135 -3.69 12.53 1.12
CA THR A 135 -2.57 12.39 2.06
C THR A 135 -1.28 13.04 1.55
N GLY A 136 -1.36 13.85 0.47
CA GLY A 136 -0.26 14.65 -0.04
C GLY A 136 0.74 13.90 -0.92
N TYR A 137 0.37 12.71 -1.41
CA TYR A 137 1.14 12.07 -2.47
C TYR A 137 0.94 12.82 -3.79
N LYS A 138 1.99 12.84 -4.60
CA LYS A 138 2.03 13.46 -5.92
C LYS A 138 2.11 12.38 -6.97
N PHE A 139 1.39 12.56 -8.06
CA PHE A 139 1.53 11.74 -9.25
C PHE A 139 2.95 11.85 -9.82
N ALA A 140 3.56 10.72 -10.10
CA ALA A 140 4.87 10.63 -10.74
C ALA A 140 4.75 10.26 -12.22
N ASP A 141 4.17 9.08 -12.50
CA ASP A 141 4.06 8.54 -13.84
C ASP A 141 2.97 7.46 -13.90
N GLN A 142 2.70 6.95 -15.09
CA GLN A 142 1.81 5.83 -15.33
C GLN A 142 2.52 4.76 -16.16
N PHE A 143 2.32 3.50 -15.81
CA PHE A 143 2.81 2.36 -16.56
C PHE A 143 1.77 1.24 -16.61
N VAL A 144 2.04 0.21 -17.42
CA VAL A 144 1.13 -0.92 -17.61
C VAL A 144 1.72 -2.15 -16.94
N VAL A 145 0.90 -2.80 -16.10
CA VAL A 145 1.21 -4.03 -15.38
C VAL A 145 0.20 -5.09 -15.80
N ASP A 146 0.67 -6.19 -16.39
CA ASP A 146 -0.18 -7.29 -16.86
C ASP A 146 -1.38 -6.81 -17.70
N GLY A 147 -1.15 -5.79 -18.54
CA GLY A 147 -2.20 -5.19 -19.37
C GLY A 147 -3.04 -4.09 -18.70
N TRP A 148 -2.82 -3.81 -17.42
CA TRP A 148 -3.60 -2.83 -16.67
C TRP A 148 -2.80 -1.57 -16.32
N PRO A 149 -3.35 -0.36 -16.49
CA PRO A 149 -2.66 0.88 -16.13
C PRO A 149 -2.52 1.01 -14.61
N ARG A 150 -1.35 1.51 -14.18
CA ARG A 150 -1.06 1.86 -12.79
C ARG A 150 -0.44 3.25 -12.73
N ASN A 151 -1.10 4.14 -12.03
CA ASN A 151 -0.53 5.42 -11.64
C ASN A 151 0.41 5.21 -10.47
N VAL A 152 1.61 5.76 -10.54
CA VAL A 152 2.55 5.82 -9.43
C VAL A 152 2.44 7.18 -8.76
N TYR A 153 2.44 7.15 -7.46
CA TYR A 153 2.42 8.31 -6.59
C TYR A 153 3.56 8.23 -5.60
N TYR A 154 4.14 9.36 -5.25
CA TYR A 154 5.17 9.44 -4.22
C TYR A 154 4.95 10.62 -3.29
N ARG A 155 5.53 10.53 -2.09
CA ARG A 155 5.54 11.61 -1.11
C ARG A 155 6.84 11.61 -0.33
N SER A 156 7.42 12.82 -0.08
CA SER A 156 8.48 12.97 0.90
C SER A 156 7.94 12.70 2.31
N THR A 157 8.71 12.00 3.12
CA THR A 157 8.39 11.75 4.53
C THR A 157 8.73 12.95 5.42
N SER A 158 9.52 13.92 4.90
CA SER A 158 9.86 15.14 5.65
C SER A 158 8.63 16.02 5.89
N ILE A 159 8.62 16.72 7.03
CA ILE A 159 7.59 17.74 7.32
C ILE A 159 7.89 18.93 6.40
N GLN A 160 7.00 19.18 5.44
CA GLN A 160 7.03 20.48 4.77
C GLN A 160 6.67 21.52 5.83
N ARG A 161 7.64 22.37 6.18
CA ARG A 161 7.43 23.54 7.03
C ARG A 161 6.73 24.65 6.27
#